data_ba3ec451dcabb533665fba4e1920d9da
#
_entry.id   ba3ec451dcabb533665fba4e1920d9da
#
_cell.length_a   1.000
_cell.length_b   1.000
_cell.length_c   1.000
_cell.angle_alpha   90.00
_cell.angle_beta   90.00
_cell.angle_gamma   90.00
#
_symmetry.space_group_name_H-M   'P 1'
#
loop_
_entity.id
_entity.type
_entity.pdbx_description
1 polymer ?
#
loop_
_entity_poly.entity_id
_entity_poly.type
_entity_poly.pdbx_seq_one_letter_code
_entity_poly.pdbx_strand_id
1 'polypeptide(L)'
;AFIELFTSGSTGQPKQIAKPVISLDQEANMLATHFADRLLGCRFVASVMPQHLYGLTFRIFLPMALGLPLHAAMLWYSEQLAALSHTYRYAFVSSPAFLKRLDLHLTPPPVEMILSAGGMLPWQDVEKTSTWLNIWPDEIYGSTETGILAWRYRQQDNIPWFTFSDVHLSQESEGVRVFSPLIPAEGLVLDDMLQFNENGQFHLIGRRGRVVKIEEKRISLVEIEQR
;
A
#
# COMPACT_ATOMS: atom_id res chain seq x y z
N ALA A 1 4.78 18.58 -15.10
CA ALA A 1 4.49 18.94 -13.70
C ALA A 1 5.02 17.86 -12.78
N PHE A 2 5.41 18.22 -11.56
CA PHE A 2 5.92 17.33 -10.52
C PHE A 2 5.16 17.57 -9.22
N ILE A 3 5.05 16.53 -8.42
CA ILE A 3 4.58 16.58 -7.04
C ILE A 3 5.76 16.23 -6.13
N GLU A 4 5.98 17.02 -5.10
CA GLU A 4 7.02 16.79 -4.12
C GLU A 4 6.45 16.06 -2.91
N LEU A 5 7.04 14.90 -2.61
CA LEU A 5 6.67 14.07 -1.49
C LEU A 5 7.80 14.05 -0.47
N PHE A 6 7.46 14.07 0.79
CA PHE A 6 8.42 14.01 1.90
C PHE A 6 8.29 12.68 2.63
N THR A 7 9.42 11.99 2.80
CA THR A 7 9.50 10.77 3.58
C THR A 7 10.43 10.98 4.78
N SER A 8 10.15 10.29 5.89
CA SER A 8 11.12 10.23 6.99
C SER A 8 12.38 9.50 6.48
N GLY A 9 13.47 10.23 6.28
CA GLY A 9 14.74 9.64 5.87
C GLY A 9 15.30 8.69 6.94
N SER A 10 16.15 7.75 6.54
CA SER A 10 16.88 6.84 7.46
C SER A 10 17.87 7.59 8.39
N THR A 11 18.15 8.83 8.09
CA THR A 11 19.07 9.72 8.85
C THR A 11 18.33 10.71 9.76
N GLY A 12 16.99 10.58 9.91
CA GLY A 12 16.17 11.52 10.67
C GLY A 12 15.82 12.81 9.93
N GLN A 13 16.48 13.11 8.79
CA GLN A 13 16.13 14.26 7.95
C GLN A 13 15.07 13.86 6.91
N PRO A 14 14.02 14.68 6.68
CA PRO A 14 13.03 14.41 5.64
C PRO A 14 13.71 14.32 4.26
N LYS A 15 13.47 13.21 3.54
CA LYS A 15 13.91 13.08 2.16
C LYS A 15 12.81 13.58 1.24
N GLN A 16 13.14 14.53 0.40
CA GLN A 16 12.27 15.06 -0.65
C GLN A 16 12.37 14.19 -1.90
N ILE A 17 11.24 13.77 -2.43
CA ILE A 17 11.16 12.95 -3.64
C ILE A 17 10.19 13.64 -4.60
N ALA A 18 10.71 14.08 -5.75
CA ALA A 18 9.90 14.65 -6.81
C ALA A 18 9.36 13.53 -7.72
N LYS A 19 8.05 13.40 -7.82
CA LYS A 19 7.38 12.46 -8.73
C LYS A 19 6.74 13.23 -9.89
N PRO A 20 7.03 12.86 -11.15
CA PRO A 20 6.29 13.39 -12.29
C PRO A 20 4.80 13.02 -12.17
N VAL A 21 3.91 13.95 -12.50
CA VAL A 21 2.46 13.65 -12.49
C VAL A 21 2.14 12.50 -13.44
N ILE A 22 2.84 12.45 -14.58
CA ILE A 22 2.67 11.35 -15.55
C ILE A 22 2.98 9.97 -14.95
N SER A 23 3.93 9.87 -14.03
CA SER A 23 4.24 8.61 -13.33
C SER A 23 3.12 8.19 -12.37
N LEU A 24 2.42 9.16 -11.77
CA LEU A 24 1.25 8.88 -10.92
C LEU A 24 0.06 8.41 -11.75
N ASP A 25 -0.15 8.99 -12.94
CA ASP A 25 -1.15 8.53 -13.89
C ASP A 25 -0.83 7.11 -14.40
N GLN A 26 0.43 6.82 -14.70
CA GLN A 26 0.88 5.48 -15.10
C GLN A 26 0.63 4.46 -13.97
N GLU A 27 0.99 4.80 -12.74
CA GLU A 27 0.76 3.96 -11.57
C GLU A 27 -0.73 3.67 -11.35
N ALA A 28 -1.57 4.71 -11.45
CA ALA A 28 -3.03 4.56 -11.34
C ALA A 28 -3.61 3.68 -12.47
N ASN A 29 -3.10 3.80 -13.70
CA ASN A 29 -3.52 2.96 -14.82
C ASN A 29 -3.10 1.49 -14.65
N MET A 30 -1.90 1.22 -14.14
CA MET A 30 -1.46 -0.15 -13.79
C MET A 30 -2.40 -0.77 -12.77
N LEU A 31 -2.75 -0.04 -11.71
CA LEU A 31 -3.70 -0.47 -10.69
C LEU A 31 -5.11 -0.63 -11.25
N ALA A 32 -5.58 0.31 -12.06
CA ALA A 32 -6.88 0.23 -12.70
C ALA A 32 -6.99 -1.02 -13.58
N THR A 33 -5.98 -1.29 -14.41
CA THR A 33 -5.94 -2.50 -15.25
C THR A 33 -6.02 -3.77 -14.40
N HIS A 34 -5.37 -3.79 -13.24
CA HIS A 34 -5.33 -4.96 -12.37
C HIS A 34 -6.61 -5.18 -11.57
N PHE A 35 -7.25 -4.09 -11.09
CA PHE A 35 -8.35 -4.16 -10.13
C PHE A 35 -9.71 -3.70 -10.67
N ALA A 36 -9.82 -3.24 -11.94
CA ALA A 36 -11.03 -2.61 -12.48
C ALA A 36 -12.30 -3.43 -12.24
N ASP A 37 -12.26 -4.73 -12.53
CA ASP A 37 -13.43 -5.62 -12.41
C ASP A 37 -13.98 -5.68 -10.97
N ARG A 38 -13.10 -5.70 -9.98
CA ARG A 38 -13.46 -5.74 -8.55
C ARG A 38 -13.92 -4.37 -8.03
N LEU A 39 -13.46 -3.30 -8.65
CA LEU A 39 -13.76 -1.92 -8.24
C LEU A 39 -15.00 -1.33 -8.92
N LEU A 40 -15.56 -2.03 -9.91
CA LEU A 40 -16.68 -1.54 -10.70
C LEU A 40 -17.88 -1.15 -9.81
N GLY A 41 -18.29 0.12 -9.90
CA GLY A 41 -19.42 0.67 -9.15
C GLY A 41 -19.14 0.93 -7.66
N CYS A 42 -17.89 0.77 -7.21
CA CYS A 42 -17.50 1.11 -5.84
C CYS A 42 -17.35 2.62 -5.65
N ARG A 43 -17.50 3.03 -4.39
CA ARG A 43 -17.09 4.36 -3.91
C ARG A 43 -15.83 4.23 -3.10
N PHE A 44 -14.85 5.08 -3.39
CA PHE A 44 -13.60 5.06 -2.63
C PHE A 44 -13.76 5.79 -1.30
N VAL A 45 -13.35 5.13 -0.22
CA VAL A 45 -13.22 5.70 1.13
C VAL A 45 -11.83 5.38 1.66
N ALA A 46 -11.27 6.24 2.49
CA ALA A 46 -9.90 6.07 2.94
C ALA A 46 -9.68 6.47 4.39
N SER A 47 -8.79 5.74 5.06
CA SER A 47 -8.23 6.07 6.38
C SER A 47 -6.77 6.53 6.29
N VAL A 48 -6.28 6.80 5.08
CA VAL A 48 -4.91 7.25 4.82
C VAL A 48 -4.88 8.68 4.29
N MET A 49 -3.81 9.39 4.60
CA MET A 49 -3.64 10.78 4.16
C MET A 49 -3.21 10.85 2.68
N PRO A 50 -3.74 11.79 1.89
CA PRO A 50 -3.36 11.96 0.49
C PRO A 50 -1.98 12.61 0.30
N GLN A 51 -1.33 13.10 1.36
CA GLN A 51 0.02 13.71 1.31
C GLN A 51 1.15 12.69 1.15
N HIS A 52 0.88 11.41 1.36
CA HIS A 52 1.83 10.31 1.12
C HIS A 52 1.53 9.64 -0.21
N LEU A 53 2.54 9.07 -0.87
CA LEU A 53 2.37 8.46 -2.19
C LEU A 53 1.22 7.45 -2.20
N TYR A 54 1.16 6.55 -1.22
CA TYR A 54 0.10 5.55 -1.14
C TYR A 54 -1.30 6.18 -1.13
N GLY A 55 -1.54 7.14 -0.25
CA GLY A 55 -2.83 7.84 -0.20
C GLY A 55 -3.09 8.68 -1.44
N LEU A 56 -2.07 9.32 -2.02
CA LEU A 56 -2.20 10.09 -3.26
C LEU A 56 -2.62 9.18 -4.42
N THR A 57 -1.91 8.08 -4.62
CA THR A 57 -2.19 7.14 -5.71
C THR A 57 -3.55 6.45 -5.52
N PHE A 58 -3.79 5.83 -4.37
CA PHE A 58 -4.95 4.95 -4.19
C PHE A 58 -6.24 5.69 -3.85
N ARG A 59 -6.15 6.83 -3.19
CA ARG A 59 -7.32 7.62 -2.81
C ARG A 59 -7.72 8.66 -3.84
N ILE A 60 -6.75 9.18 -4.63
CA ILE A 60 -6.99 10.26 -5.60
C ILE A 60 -6.84 9.77 -7.03
N PHE A 61 -5.65 9.34 -7.44
CA PHE A 61 -5.36 9.02 -8.84
C PHE A 61 -6.11 7.77 -9.34
N LEU A 62 -6.17 6.71 -8.55
CA LEU A 62 -6.86 5.47 -8.93
C LEU A 62 -8.36 5.66 -9.16
N PRO A 63 -9.16 6.24 -8.23
CA PRO A 63 -10.57 6.50 -8.50
C PRO A 63 -10.77 7.49 -9.65
N MET A 64 -9.89 8.47 -9.86
CA MET A 64 -9.94 9.36 -11.04
C MET A 64 -9.72 8.58 -12.35
N ALA A 65 -8.72 7.70 -12.41
CA ALA A 65 -8.45 6.86 -13.58
C ALA A 65 -9.63 5.93 -13.92
N LEU A 66 -10.36 5.47 -12.91
CA LEU A 66 -11.53 4.61 -13.05
C LEU A 66 -12.85 5.39 -13.26
N GLY A 67 -12.86 6.72 -13.13
CA GLY A 67 -14.08 7.52 -13.16
C GLY A 67 -15.03 7.21 -12.00
N LEU A 68 -14.51 6.78 -10.84
CA LEU A 68 -15.28 6.38 -9.68
C LEU A 68 -15.33 7.48 -8.61
N PRO A 69 -16.46 7.59 -7.86
CA PRO A 69 -16.59 8.59 -6.81
C PRO A 69 -15.67 8.27 -5.62
N LEU A 70 -15.08 9.31 -5.05
CA LEU A 70 -14.28 9.24 -3.84
C LEU A 70 -14.93 10.07 -2.71
N HIS A 71 -14.78 9.59 -1.49
CA HIS A 71 -15.18 10.31 -0.28
C HIS A 71 -14.06 11.28 0.12
N ALA A 72 -14.38 12.57 0.18
CA ALA A 72 -13.38 13.61 0.41
C ALA A 72 -12.77 13.56 1.82
N ALA A 73 -13.60 13.25 2.84
CA ALA A 73 -13.11 13.15 4.22
C ALA A 73 -12.29 11.87 4.45
N MET A 74 -11.31 11.99 5.33
CA MET A 74 -10.56 10.84 5.83
C MET A 74 -11.33 10.18 6.98
N LEU A 75 -11.33 8.85 7.01
CA LEU A 75 -11.88 8.08 8.13
C LEU A 75 -10.80 7.91 9.20
N TRP A 76 -11.09 8.32 10.42
CA TRP A 76 -10.16 8.22 11.55
C TRP A 76 -10.47 7.04 12.47
N TYR A 77 -11.74 6.62 12.49
CA TYR A 77 -12.26 5.60 13.39
C TYR A 77 -13.20 4.65 12.66
N SER A 78 -13.31 3.42 13.14
CA SER A 78 -14.21 2.39 12.59
C SER A 78 -15.69 2.80 12.63
N GLU A 79 -16.10 3.64 13.59
CA GLU A 79 -17.45 4.19 13.69
C GLU A 79 -17.82 5.04 12.45
N GLN A 80 -16.86 5.80 11.91
CA GLN A 80 -17.08 6.57 10.69
C GLN A 80 -17.23 5.68 9.46
N LEU A 81 -16.51 4.55 9.41
CA LEU A 81 -16.69 3.55 8.35
C LEU A 81 -18.06 2.89 8.48
N ALA A 82 -18.43 2.47 9.68
CA ALA A 82 -19.74 1.85 9.97
C ALA A 82 -20.93 2.78 9.71
N ALA A 83 -20.74 4.10 9.89
CA ALA A 83 -21.76 5.11 9.63
C ALA A 83 -21.99 5.42 8.13
N LEU A 84 -21.21 4.85 7.23
CA LEU A 84 -21.41 5.02 5.79
C LEU A 84 -22.71 4.34 5.34
N SER A 85 -23.31 4.85 4.25
CA SER A 85 -24.56 4.29 3.70
C SER A 85 -24.39 2.84 3.27
N HIS A 86 -25.28 1.96 3.72
CA HIS A 86 -25.31 0.55 3.33
C HIS A 86 -25.90 0.31 1.92
N THR A 87 -26.31 1.37 1.23
CA THR A 87 -26.83 1.30 -0.16
C THR A 87 -25.69 1.17 -1.19
N TYR A 88 -24.49 1.61 -0.83
CA TYR A 88 -23.34 1.61 -1.75
C TYR A 88 -22.32 0.54 -1.38
N ARG A 89 -21.52 0.16 -2.38
CA ARG A 89 -20.35 -0.71 -2.21
C ARG A 89 -19.10 0.16 -2.15
N TYR A 90 -18.15 -0.23 -1.33
CA TYR A 90 -16.95 0.57 -1.08
C TYR A 90 -15.65 -0.15 -1.41
N ALA A 91 -14.71 0.61 -1.95
CA ALA A 91 -13.29 0.29 -1.95
C ALA A 91 -12.64 1.06 -0.78
N PHE A 92 -12.13 0.33 0.20
CA PHE A 92 -11.55 0.91 1.41
C PHE A 92 -10.04 0.93 1.34
N VAL A 93 -9.46 2.12 1.19
CA VAL A 93 -8.01 2.36 1.21
C VAL A 93 -7.57 2.61 2.64
N SER A 94 -6.84 1.65 3.21
CA SER A 94 -6.52 1.62 4.62
C SER A 94 -5.04 1.30 4.89
N SER A 95 -4.70 1.15 6.13
CA SER A 95 -3.38 0.82 6.61
C SER A 95 -3.43 -0.17 7.77
N PRO A 96 -2.34 -0.90 8.05
CA PRO A 96 -2.26 -1.81 9.20
C PRO A 96 -2.62 -1.12 10.52
N ALA A 97 -2.23 0.13 10.72
CA ALA A 97 -2.53 0.87 11.95
C ALA A 97 -4.03 1.13 12.15
N PHE A 98 -4.80 1.34 11.10
CA PHE A 98 -6.25 1.47 11.19
C PHE A 98 -6.90 0.09 11.38
N LEU A 99 -6.53 -0.90 10.57
CA LEU A 99 -7.12 -2.25 10.59
C LEU A 99 -6.90 -2.96 11.94
N LYS A 100 -5.78 -2.72 12.61
CA LYS A 100 -5.52 -3.20 13.97
C LYS A 100 -6.57 -2.72 15.00
N ARG A 101 -7.17 -1.54 14.79
CA ARG A 101 -8.08 -0.88 15.73
C ARG A 101 -9.56 -1.01 15.39
N LEU A 102 -9.95 -1.93 14.50
CA LEU A 102 -11.35 -2.16 14.14
C LEU A 102 -12.17 -2.57 15.37
N ASP A 103 -13.35 -1.95 15.52
CA ASP A 103 -14.36 -2.36 16.49
C ASP A 103 -15.34 -3.34 15.86
N LEU A 104 -15.25 -4.60 16.24
CA LEU A 104 -16.06 -5.67 15.68
C LEU A 104 -17.52 -5.66 16.17
N HIS A 105 -17.89 -4.81 17.13
CA HIS A 105 -19.27 -4.64 17.58
C HIS A 105 -20.09 -3.77 16.64
N LEU A 106 -19.44 -3.05 15.75
CA LEU A 106 -20.10 -2.21 14.75
C LEU A 106 -20.51 -3.04 13.54
N THR A 107 -21.57 -2.61 12.87
CA THR A 107 -22.01 -3.21 11.59
C THR A 107 -21.33 -2.49 10.44
N PRO A 108 -20.44 -3.13 9.67
CA PRO A 108 -19.75 -2.47 8.57
C PRO A 108 -20.66 -2.28 7.36
N PRO A 109 -20.38 -1.29 6.49
CA PRO A 109 -21.03 -1.16 5.19
C PRO A 109 -20.54 -2.25 4.23
N PRO A 110 -21.19 -2.46 3.06
CA PRO A 110 -20.69 -3.36 2.04
C PRO A 110 -19.32 -2.90 1.49
N VAL A 111 -18.27 -3.65 1.75
CA VAL A 111 -16.91 -3.41 1.23
C VAL A 111 -16.54 -4.52 0.27
N GLU A 112 -16.18 -4.16 -0.97
CA GLU A 112 -15.80 -5.10 -2.04
C GLU A 112 -14.27 -5.27 -2.15
N MET A 113 -13.52 -4.32 -1.61
CA MET A 113 -12.07 -4.34 -1.65
C MET A 113 -11.48 -3.57 -0.47
N ILE A 114 -10.48 -4.16 0.16
CA ILE A 114 -9.68 -3.50 1.19
C ILE A 114 -8.25 -3.45 0.66
N LEU A 115 -7.72 -2.25 0.51
CA LEU A 115 -6.33 -2.03 0.14
C LEU A 115 -5.54 -1.64 1.40
N SER A 116 -4.44 -2.35 1.67
CA SER A 116 -3.55 -2.09 2.79
C SER A 116 -2.12 -1.97 2.33
N ALA A 117 -1.43 -0.92 2.74
CA ALA A 117 -0.02 -0.70 2.48
C ALA A 117 0.66 0.11 3.59
N GLY A 118 1.96 0.35 3.43
CA GLY A 118 2.74 1.18 4.33
C GLY A 118 3.42 0.41 5.46
N GLY A 119 2.96 -0.77 5.80
CA GLY A 119 3.53 -1.63 6.85
C GLY A 119 3.09 -3.07 6.70
N MET A 120 3.65 -3.94 7.52
CA MET A 120 3.23 -5.33 7.62
C MET A 120 1.87 -5.41 8.34
N LEU A 121 0.91 -6.15 7.78
CA LEU A 121 -0.35 -6.47 8.44
C LEU A 121 -0.23 -7.86 9.09
N PRO A 122 -0.20 -7.96 10.45
CA PRO A 122 -0.15 -9.23 11.15
C PRO A 122 -1.33 -10.14 10.81
N TRP A 123 -1.11 -11.46 10.81
CA TRP A 123 -2.16 -12.40 10.42
C TRP A 123 -3.43 -12.29 11.26
N GLN A 124 -3.30 -12.12 12.58
CA GLN A 124 -4.44 -11.90 13.46
C GLN A 124 -5.30 -10.68 13.08
N ASP A 125 -4.66 -9.61 12.57
CA ASP A 125 -5.37 -8.41 12.12
C ASP A 125 -5.99 -8.62 10.73
N VAL A 126 -5.40 -9.48 9.88
CA VAL A 126 -6.00 -9.95 8.62
C VAL A 126 -7.29 -10.72 8.91
N GLU A 127 -7.24 -11.72 9.81
CA GLU A 127 -8.41 -12.52 10.19
C GLU A 127 -9.50 -11.66 10.82
N LYS A 128 -9.13 -10.75 11.72
CA LYS A 128 -10.03 -9.77 12.32
C LYS A 128 -10.73 -8.91 11.26
N THR A 129 -9.97 -8.40 10.32
CA THR A 129 -10.47 -7.57 9.22
C THR A 129 -11.44 -8.36 8.32
N SER A 130 -11.04 -9.58 7.94
CA SER A 130 -11.86 -10.45 7.12
C SER A 130 -13.15 -10.88 7.83
N THR A 131 -13.09 -11.16 9.13
CA THR A 131 -14.28 -11.51 9.93
C THR A 131 -15.28 -10.35 9.96
N TRP A 132 -14.80 -9.11 10.10
CA TRP A 132 -15.69 -7.96 10.22
C TRP A 132 -16.23 -7.50 8.87
N LEU A 133 -15.37 -7.41 7.83
CA LEU A 133 -15.75 -6.89 6.51
C LEU A 133 -16.20 -7.97 5.52
N ASN A 134 -16.14 -9.23 5.91
CA ASN A 134 -16.45 -10.41 5.09
C ASN A 134 -15.67 -10.46 3.77
N ILE A 135 -14.46 -9.91 3.77
CA ILE A 135 -13.53 -9.92 2.63
C ILE A 135 -12.09 -9.89 3.12
N TRP A 136 -11.20 -10.59 2.43
CA TRP A 136 -9.77 -10.57 2.72
C TRP A 136 -9.10 -9.31 2.17
N PRO A 137 -8.14 -8.71 2.89
CA PRO A 137 -7.43 -7.54 2.40
C PRO A 137 -6.47 -7.88 1.25
N ASP A 138 -6.36 -6.94 0.32
CA ASP A 138 -5.27 -6.86 -0.65
C ASP A 138 -4.15 -6.00 -0.06
N GLU A 139 -2.98 -6.56 0.09
CA GLU A 139 -1.79 -5.80 0.47
C GLU A 139 -1.02 -5.36 -0.76
N ILE A 140 -0.51 -4.14 -0.70
CA ILE A 140 0.33 -3.54 -1.74
C ILE A 140 1.72 -3.32 -1.18
N TYR A 141 2.73 -3.79 -1.91
CA TYR A 141 4.13 -3.57 -1.63
C TYR A 141 4.73 -2.55 -2.59
N GLY A 142 5.48 -1.62 -2.05
CA GLY A 142 6.18 -0.56 -2.77
C GLY A 142 6.72 0.49 -1.82
N SER A 143 7.33 1.52 -2.37
CA SER A 143 7.88 2.65 -1.63
C SER A 143 7.63 3.97 -2.38
N THR A 144 7.91 5.10 -1.73
CA THR A 144 7.81 6.40 -2.40
C THR A 144 8.80 6.49 -3.57
N GLU A 145 9.96 5.86 -3.46
CA GLU A 145 10.98 5.81 -4.49
C GLU A 145 10.54 4.99 -5.71
N THR A 146 10.01 3.79 -5.47
CA THR A 146 9.71 2.82 -6.52
C THR A 146 8.31 2.94 -7.11
N GLY A 147 7.35 3.49 -6.35
CA GLY A 147 5.94 3.28 -6.62
C GLY A 147 5.51 1.86 -6.23
N ILE A 148 4.40 1.39 -6.78
CA ILE A 148 3.89 0.03 -6.56
C ILE A 148 4.81 -1.00 -7.22
N LEU A 149 5.04 -2.12 -6.54
CA LEU A 149 5.86 -3.22 -7.04
C LEU A 149 5.11 -4.54 -7.09
N ALA A 150 4.38 -4.86 -6.02
CA ALA A 150 3.72 -6.14 -5.88
C ALA A 150 2.45 -6.04 -5.05
N TRP A 151 1.64 -7.07 -5.15
CA TRP A 151 0.39 -7.21 -4.44
C TRP A 151 0.23 -8.65 -3.94
N ARG A 152 -0.67 -8.85 -2.96
CA ARG A 152 -1.15 -10.17 -2.55
C ARG A 152 -2.53 -10.08 -1.93
N TYR A 153 -3.36 -11.07 -2.18
CA TYR A 153 -4.67 -11.22 -1.54
C TYR A 153 -4.55 -12.17 -0.35
N ARG A 154 -4.77 -11.67 0.85
CA ARG A 154 -4.37 -12.32 2.11
C ARG A 154 -5.39 -13.36 2.61
N GLN A 155 -5.70 -14.37 1.81
CA GLN A 155 -6.55 -15.51 2.23
C GLN A 155 -5.84 -16.50 3.15
N GLN A 156 -4.52 -16.45 3.22
CA GLN A 156 -3.68 -17.30 4.06
C GLN A 156 -2.52 -16.49 4.64
N ASP A 157 -1.96 -16.94 5.76
CA ASP A 157 -0.87 -16.23 6.41
C ASP A 157 0.37 -16.09 5.50
N ASN A 158 0.81 -17.17 4.92
CA ASN A 158 2.06 -17.24 4.17
C ASN A 158 1.87 -17.18 2.65
N ILE A 159 1.01 -16.27 2.15
CA ILE A 159 0.89 -16.03 0.71
C ILE A 159 2.09 -15.22 0.23
N PRO A 160 2.79 -15.65 -0.86
CA PRO A 160 3.86 -14.88 -1.45
C PRO A 160 3.33 -13.59 -2.11
N TRP A 161 4.22 -12.67 -2.40
CA TRP A 161 3.96 -11.48 -3.18
C TRP A 161 4.04 -11.77 -4.68
N PHE A 162 3.13 -11.17 -5.45
CA PHE A 162 3.04 -11.23 -6.90
C PHE A 162 3.41 -9.85 -7.46
N THR A 163 4.38 -9.78 -8.36
CA THR A 163 4.70 -8.51 -9.05
C THR A 163 3.55 -8.09 -9.96
N PHE A 164 3.35 -6.77 -10.11
CA PHE A 164 2.53 -6.27 -11.20
C PHE A 164 3.19 -6.60 -12.55
N SER A 165 2.40 -6.68 -13.63
CA SER A 165 2.84 -7.18 -14.95
C SER A 165 4.06 -6.45 -15.51
N ASP A 166 4.17 -5.15 -15.26
CA ASP A 166 5.24 -4.29 -15.79
C ASP A 166 6.42 -4.12 -14.81
N VAL A 167 6.43 -4.90 -13.70
CA VAL A 167 7.48 -4.87 -12.69
C VAL A 167 8.35 -6.12 -12.80
N HIS A 168 9.65 -5.92 -12.99
CA HIS A 168 10.64 -7.00 -13.07
C HIS A 168 11.64 -6.87 -11.93
N LEU A 169 11.95 -8.01 -11.30
CA LEU A 169 12.92 -8.12 -10.21
C LEU A 169 14.10 -8.98 -10.67
N SER A 170 15.31 -8.47 -10.49
CA SER A 170 16.56 -9.18 -10.80
C SER A 170 17.41 -9.35 -9.55
N GLN A 171 17.82 -10.59 -9.27
CA GLN A 171 18.75 -10.87 -8.18
C GLN A 171 20.17 -10.51 -8.63
N GLU A 172 20.81 -9.59 -7.93
CA GLU A 172 22.20 -9.15 -8.18
C GLU A 172 23.08 -9.37 -6.96
N SER A 173 24.39 -9.17 -7.11
CA SER A 173 25.35 -9.27 -6.01
C SER A 173 25.08 -8.28 -4.87
N GLU A 174 24.57 -7.10 -5.22
CA GLU A 174 24.24 -6.03 -4.28
C GLU A 174 22.82 -6.13 -3.72
N GLY A 175 22.01 -7.10 -4.17
CA GLY A 175 20.64 -7.32 -3.74
C GLY A 175 19.66 -7.49 -4.88
N VAL A 176 18.41 -7.17 -4.64
CA VAL A 176 17.38 -7.23 -5.68
C VAL A 176 17.26 -5.87 -6.34
N ARG A 177 17.46 -5.82 -7.66
CA ARG A 177 17.19 -4.65 -8.48
C ARG A 177 15.81 -4.75 -9.07
N VAL A 178 15.04 -3.66 -8.96
CA VAL A 178 13.73 -3.54 -9.58
C VAL A 178 13.79 -2.68 -10.83
N PHE A 179 13.03 -3.09 -11.84
CA PHE A 179 12.74 -2.36 -13.06
C PHE A 179 11.24 -2.18 -13.20
N SER A 180 10.81 -0.97 -13.49
CA SER A 180 9.38 -0.61 -13.60
C SER A 180 9.26 0.65 -14.46
N PRO A 181 8.15 0.87 -15.17
CA PRO A 181 7.92 2.12 -15.90
C PRO A 181 7.79 3.36 -14.99
N LEU A 182 7.69 3.15 -13.67
CA LEU A 182 7.54 4.22 -12.66
C LEU A 182 8.86 4.81 -12.17
N ILE A 183 10.00 4.23 -12.56
CA ILE A 183 11.34 4.59 -12.11
C ILE A 183 12.30 4.72 -13.29
N PRO A 184 13.51 5.30 -13.12
CA PRO A 184 14.51 5.37 -14.17
C PRO A 184 14.87 4.00 -14.76
N ALA A 185 15.26 3.98 -16.04
CA ALA A 185 15.50 2.75 -16.80
C ALA A 185 16.62 1.87 -16.24
N GLU A 186 17.59 2.45 -15.52
CA GLU A 186 18.65 1.72 -14.81
C GLU A 186 18.14 0.91 -13.62
N GLY A 187 16.89 1.10 -13.23
CA GLY A 187 16.27 0.45 -12.09
C GLY A 187 16.78 0.96 -10.75
N LEU A 188 16.26 0.40 -9.66
CA LEU A 188 16.66 0.73 -8.29
C LEU A 188 16.97 -0.54 -7.51
N VAL A 189 18.04 -0.54 -6.72
CA VAL A 189 18.31 -1.62 -5.77
C VAL A 189 17.42 -1.45 -4.54
N LEU A 190 16.71 -2.51 -4.18
CA LEU A 190 15.82 -2.51 -3.01
C LEU A 190 16.61 -2.63 -1.72
N ASP A 191 16.19 -1.89 -0.70
CA ASP A 191 16.67 -2.07 0.67
C ASP A 191 16.10 -3.34 1.32
N ASP A 192 14.96 -3.82 0.82
CA ASP A 192 14.29 -5.00 1.34
C ASP A 192 14.95 -6.28 0.81
N MET A 193 15.02 -7.31 1.67
CA MET A 193 15.52 -8.63 1.33
C MET A 193 14.36 -9.51 0.90
N LEU A 194 14.46 -10.09 -0.29
CA LEU A 194 13.43 -10.91 -0.89
C LEU A 194 13.92 -12.35 -1.01
N GLN A 195 13.04 -13.30 -0.72
CA GLN A 195 13.23 -14.72 -0.97
C GLN A 195 12.27 -15.17 -2.07
N PHE A 196 12.82 -15.54 -3.23
CA PHE A 196 12.03 -16.00 -4.37
C PHE A 196 11.69 -17.49 -4.24
N ASN A 197 10.51 -17.86 -4.72
CA ASN A 197 10.14 -19.24 -4.99
C ASN A 197 10.38 -19.60 -6.47
N GLU A 198 10.14 -20.86 -6.83
CA GLU A 198 10.34 -21.39 -8.19
C GLU A 198 9.47 -20.72 -9.25
N ASN A 199 8.36 -20.10 -8.86
CA ASN A 199 7.41 -19.40 -9.74
C ASN A 199 7.71 -17.90 -9.90
N GLY A 200 8.83 -17.41 -9.35
CA GLY A 200 9.20 -15.99 -9.40
C GLY A 200 8.43 -15.08 -8.43
N GLN A 201 7.56 -15.65 -7.59
CA GLN A 201 6.93 -14.96 -6.49
C GLN A 201 7.92 -14.84 -5.33
N PHE A 202 7.67 -13.94 -4.38
CA PHE A 202 8.64 -13.73 -3.29
C PHE A 202 8.00 -13.51 -1.93
N HIS A 203 8.82 -13.72 -0.89
CA HIS A 203 8.54 -13.32 0.49
C HIS A 203 9.49 -12.20 0.91
N LEU A 204 8.98 -11.27 1.71
CA LEU A 204 9.81 -10.27 2.39
C LEU A 204 10.40 -10.91 3.65
N ILE A 205 11.72 -11.06 3.68
CA ILE A 205 12.43 -11.73 4.79
C ILE A 205 13.18 -10.77 5.72
N GLY A 206 13.22 -9.49 5.36
CA GLY A 206 13.86 -8.47 6.17
C GLY A 206 14.17 -7.20 5.39
N ARG A 207 14.93 -6.31 6.01
CA ARG A 207 15.41 -5.08 5.41
C ARG A 207 16.89 -4.88 5.69
N ARG A 208 17.62 -4.34 4.72
CA ARG A 208 19.02 -3.95 4.89
C ARG A 208 19.07 -2.67 5.72
N GLY A 209 19.98 -2.62 6.69
CA GLY A 209 20.15 -1.45 7.54
C GLY A 209 19.26 -1.44 8.81
N ARG A 210 19.59 -0.54 9.73
CA ARG A 210 18.98 -0.42 11.06
C ARG A 210 17.73 0.46 11.08
N VAL A 211 16.83 0.33 10.12
CA VAL A 211 15.58 1.10 10.10
C VAL A 211 14.40 0.20 10.41
N VAL A 212 13.67 0.50 11.46
CA VAL A 212 12.45 -0.20 11.87
C VAL A 212 11.26 0.71 11.59
N LYS A 213 10.18 0.17 10.99
CA LYS A 213 8.89 0.85 10.90
C LYS A 213 8.08 0.53 12.16
N ILE A 214 7.72 1.55 12.92
CA ILE A 214 6.76 1.43 14.03
C ILE A 214 5.55 2.26 13.65
N GLU A 215 4.38 1.63 13.59
CA GLU A 215 3.10 2.27 13.20
C GLU A 215 3.21 3.12 11.91
N GLU A 216 3.86 2.55 10.87
CA GLU A 216 4.08 3.19 9.55
C GLU A 216 5.10 4.35 9.57
N LYS A 217 5.64 4.71 10.71
CA LYS A 217 6.76 5.66 10.81
C LYS A 217 8.08 4.90 10.71
N ARG A 218 8.97 5.40 9.84
CA ARG A 218 10.36 4.93 9.78
C ARG A 218 11.11 5.56 10.96
N ILE A 219 11.64 4.74 11.85
CA ILE A 219 12.46 5.18 12.96
C ILE A 219 13.85 4.58 12.78
N SER A 220 14.87 5.42 12.80
CA SER A 220 16.26 4.98 12.80
C SER A 220 16.61 4.39 14.17
N LEU A 221 17.12 3.18 14.22
CA LEU A 221 17.62 2.59 15.47
C LEU A 221 18.79 3.40 16.04
N VAL A 222 19.58 4.07 15.18
CA VAL A 222 20.64 4.98 15.60
C VAL A 222 20.10 6.18 16.37
N GLU A 223 18.92 6.67 15.99
CA GLU A 223 18.24 7.78 16.66
C GLU A 223 17.66 7.38 18.03
N ILE A 224 17.26 6.12 18.18
CA ILE A 224 16.80 5.57 19.47
C ILE A 224 17.98 5.33 20.42
N GLU A 225 19.12 4.86 19.91
CA GLU A 225 20.33 4.60 20.71
C GLU A 225 21.03 5.90 21.22
N GLN A 226 20.71 7.06 20.61
CA GLN A 226 21.24 8.38 21.01
C GLN A 226 20.34 9.16 21.99
N ARG A 227 19.20 8.62 22.37
CA ARG A 227 18.26 9.17 23.38
C ARG A 227 18.29 8.34 24.64
#